data_84df6eb493e4f731ba8eb2a92da596a4
#
_entry.id   84df6eb493e4f731ba8eb2a92da596a4
#
_cell.length_a   1.000
_cell.length_b   1.000
_cell.length_c   1.000
_cell.angle_alpha   90.00
_cell.angle_beta   90.00
_cell.angle_gamma   90.00
#
_symmetry.space_group_name_H-M   'P 1'
#
loop_
_entity.id
_entity.type
_entity.pdbx_description
1 polymer ?
#
loop_
_entity_poly.entity_id
_entity_poly.type
_entity_poly.pdbx_seq_one_letter_code
_entity_poly.pdbx_strand_id
1 'polypeptide(L)' 'LLSEFSNEIDPWVIERLQSIGCDTAKSVLALDPEDIAKRADLEDETVEEVINILKEEFEEE' A
#
# COMPACT_ATOMS: atom_id res chain seq x y z
N LEU A 1 1.03 2.28 10.99
CA LEU A 1 0.52 3.16 9.95
C LEU A 1 1.44 3.15 8.76
N LEU A 2 0.87 3.39 7.61
CA LEU A 2 1.66 3.40 6.39
C LEU A 2 2.74 4.48 6.41
N SER A 3 2.51 5.53 7.15
CA SER A 3 3.49 6.61 7.19
C SER A 3 4.83 6.14 7.76
N GLU A 4 4.83 5.03 8.46
CA GLU A 4 6.09 4.49 8.98
C GLU A 4 6.94 3.89 7.88
N PHE A 5 6.34 3.61 6.73
CA PHE A 5 7.07 3.05 5.61
C PHE A 5 7.50 4.10 4.60
N SER A 6 7.51 5.35 4.99
CA SER A 6 7.82 6.42 4.04
C SER A 6 9.23 6.30 3.46
N ASN A 7 10.11 5.55 4.13
CA ASN A 7 11.44 5.34 3.58
C ASN A 7 11.44 4.32 2.44
N GLU A 8 10.44 3.45 2.41
CA GLU A 8 10.38 2.41 1.40
C GLU A 8 9.29 2.67 0.38
N ILE A 9 8.25 3.38 0.76
CA ILE A 9 7.14 3.69 -0.13
C ILE A 9 7.13 5.20 -0.33
N ASP A 10 6.96 5.62 -1.59
CA ASP A 10 6.92 7.06 -1.88
C ASP A 10 5.80 7.73 -1.09
N PRO A 11 6.07 8.94 -0.57
CA PRO A 11 5.03 9.62 0.23
C PRO A 11 3.74 9.86 -0.54
N TRP A 12 3.81 10.16 -1.83
CA TRP A 12 2.61 10.43 -2.60
C TRP A 12 1.76 9.16 -2.74
N VAL A 13 2.40 8.01 -2.76
CA VAL A 13 1.66 6.74 -2.80
C VAL A 13 0.93 6.53 -1.49
N ILE A 14 1.63 6.81 -0.39
CA ILE A 14 1.02 6.67 0.92
C ILE A 14 -0.20 7.58 1.04
N GLU A 15 -0.08 8.80 0.57
CA GLU A 15 -1.20 9.73 0.62
C GLU A 15 -2.37 9.22 -0.18
N ARG A 16 -2.11 8.65 -1.35
CA ARG A 16 -3.18 8.10 -2.17
C ARG A 16 -3.89 6.98 -1.44
N LEU A 17 -3.12 6.10 -0.82
CA LEU A 17 -3.71 4.98 -0.10
C LEU A 17 -4.53 5.48 1.08
N GLN A 18 -4.03 6.47 1.77
CA GLN A 18 -4.78 7.01 2.92
C GLN A 18 -6.09 7.65 2.46
N SER A 19 -6.10 8.24 1.29
CA SER A 19 -7.31 8.91 0.82
C SER A 19 -8.43 7.93 0.52
N ILE A 20 -8.12 6.66 0.30
CA ILE A 20 -9.16 5.66 0.08
C ILE A 20 -9.39 4.81 1.33
N GLY A 21 -8.84 5.24 2.47
CA GLY A 21 -9.09 4.54 3.71
C GLY A 21 -8.06 3.48 4.06
N CYS A 22 -7.01 3.34 3.27
CA CYS A 22 -5.98 2.34 3.52
C CYS A 22 -4.80 3.00 4.22
N ASP A 23 -4.98 3.34 5.48
CA ASP A 23 -3.93 4.03 6.21
C ASP A 23 -3.07 3.07 7.04
N THR A 24 -3.31 1.77 6.96
CA THR A 24 -2.46 0.79 7.62
C THR A 24 -2.09 -0.29 6.62
N ALA A 25 -0.99 -0.99 6.90
CA ALA A 25 -0.57 -2.06 6.03
C ALA A 25 -1.61 -3.17 5.95
N LYS A 26 -2.25 -3.45 7.08
CA LYS A 26 -3.28 -4.48 7.09
C LYS A 26 -4.42 -4.12 6.15
N SER A 27 -4.81 -2.86 6.13
CA SER A 27 -5.89 -2.42 5.26
C SER A 27 -5.52 -2.63 3.80
N VAL A 28 -4.27 -2.33 3.46
CA VAL A 28 -3.82 -2.51 2.09
C VAL A 28 -3.81 -3.97 1.71
N LEU A 29 -3.29 -4.82 2.59
CA LEU A 29 -3.18 -6.23 2.27
C LEU A 29 -4.54 -6.93 2.27
N ALA A 30 -5.53 -6.33 2.92
CA ALA A 30 -6.86 -6.91 2.96
C ALA A 30 -7.61 -6.72 1.66
N LEU A 31 -7.18 -5.77 0.84
CA LEU A 31 -7.84 -5.51 -0.44
C LEU A 31 -7.06 -6.13 -1.57
N ASP A 32 -7.74 -6.36 -2.68
CA ASP A 32 -7.06 -6.86 -3.86
C ASP A 32 -6.20 -5.76 -4.48
N PRO A 33 -5.04 -6.12 -5.04
CA PRO A 33 -4.20 -5.10 -5.68
C PRO A 33 -4.93 -4.34 -6.77
N GLU A 34 -5.78 -5.02 -7.51
CA GLU A 34 -6.53 -4.37 -8.58
C GLU A 34 -7.47 -3.31 -8.02
N ASP A 35 -8.11 -3.63 -6.91
CA ASP A 35 -9.01 -2.67 -6.28
C ASP A 35 -8.24 -1.46 -5.79
N ILE A 36 -7.09 -1.70 -5.19
CA ILE A 36 -6.30 -0.60 -4.67
C ILE A 36 -5.86 0.31 -5.81
N ALA A 37 -5.41 -0.29 -6.91
CA ALA A 37 -4.96 0.50 -8.04
C ALA A 37 -6.08 1.37 -8.59
N LYS A 38 -7.28 0.82 -8.64
CA LYS A 38 -8.40 1.59 -9.17
C LYS A 38 -8.85 2.68 -8.21
N ARG A 39 -8.93 2.34 -6.94
CA ARG A 39 -9.43 3.31 -5.96
C ARG A 39 -8.45 4.43 -5.71
N ALA A 40 -7.18 4.10 -5.65
CA ALA A 40 -6.15 5.09 -5.39
C ALA A 40 -5.59 5.69 -6.66
N ASP A 41 -6.06 5.25 -7.81
CA ASP A 41 -5.60 5.77 -9.10
C ASP A 41 -4.09 5.55 -9.23
N LEU A 42 -3.64 4.37 -8.89
CA LEU A 42 -2.24 4.00 -8.99
C LEU A 42 -2.06 2.97 -10.10
N GLU A 43 -0.82 2.84 -10.54
CA GLU A 43 -0.53 1.82 -11.53
C GLU A 43 -0.36 0.47 -10.87
N ASP A 44 -0.65 -0.58 -11.62
CA ASP A 44 -0.52 -1.93 -11.08
C ASP A 44 0.87 -2.18 -10.55
N GLU A 45 1.88 -1.72 -11.28
CA GLU A 45 3.25 -1.89 -10.86
C GLU A 45 3.50 -1.25 -9.50
N THR A 46 2.99 -0.05 -9.32
CA THR A 46 3.18 0.67 -8.07
C THR A 46 2.52 -0.07 -6.92
N VAL A 47 1.31 -0.56 -7.16
CA VAL A 47 0.59 -1.29 -6.11
C VAL A 47 1.33 -2.58 -5.76
N GLU A 48 1.85 -3.27 -6.76
CA GLU A 48 2.58 -4.49 -6.51
C GLU A 48 3.82 -4.22 -5.66
N GLU A 49 4.51 -3.13 -5.95
CA GLU A 49 5.67 -2.77 -5.16
C GLU A 49 5.29 -2.54 -3.72
N VAL A 50 4.23 -1.80 -3.49
CA VAL A 50 3.77 -1.51 -2.15
C VAL A 50 3.42 -2.81 -1.43
N ILE A 51 2.70 -3.69 -2.09
CA ILE A 51 2.29 -4.93 -1.46
C ILE A 51 3.50 -5.79 -1.13
N ASN A 52 4.48 -5.85 -2.01
CA ASN A 52 5.68 -6.63 -1.74
C ASN A 52 6.43 -6.09 -0.53
N ILE A 53 6.53 -4.77 -0.42
CA ILE A 53 7.21 -4.16 0.71
C ILE A 53 6.46 -4.49 2.00
N LEU A 54 5.16 -4.35 1.99
CA LEU A 54 4.37 -4.61 3.19
C LEU A 54 4.40 -6.08 3.57
N LYS A 55 4.38 -6.96 2.58
CA LYS A 55 4.45 -8.38 2.87
C LYS A 55 5.74 -8.75 3.55
N GLU A 56 6.84 -8.15 3.11
CA GLU A 56 8.11 -8.43 3.73
C GLU A 56 8.12 -8.03 5.19
N GLU A 57 7.44 -6.94 5.50
CA GLU A 57 7.42 -6.48 6.88
C GLU A 57 6.50 -7.33 7.75
N PHE A 58 5.39 -7.80 7.20
CA PHE A 58 4.42 -8.53 7.98
C PHE A 58 4.47 -10.03 7.84
N GLU A 59 5.23 -10.56 6.89
CA GLU A 59 5.27 -11.96 6.69
C GLU A 59 6.11 -12.54 7.68
N GLU A 60 5.63 -13.07 8.65
CA GLU A 60 6.37 -13.62 9.54
C GLU A 60 6.24 -14.94 9.56
N GLU A 61 5.80 -15.45 9.35
CA GLU A 61 5.66 -16.61 9.42
C GLU A 61 5.73 -17.26 8.95
#